data_51225d668aad7c9a4d4ccea80bba64eb
#
_entry.id   51225d668aad7c9a4d4ccea80bba64eb
#
_cell.length_a   1.000
_cell.length_b   1.000
_cell.length_c   1.000
_cell.angle_alpha   90.00
_cell.angle_beta   90.00
_cell.angle_gamma   90.00
#
_symmetry.space_group_name_H-M   'P 1'
#
loop_
_entity.id
_entity.type
_entity.pdbx_description
1 polymer ?
#
loop_
_entity_poly.entity_id
_entity_poly.type
_entity_poly.pdbx_seq_one_letter_code
_entity_poly.pdbx_strand_id
1 'polypeptide(L)'
;LESFDNVTLMRRTTVFGWYDDMVFGAVERVQKHVSAPSPDKPVERIWRIAARRAILASGAEERPLVFGGNDRPGVMTASAVRTYLTRYGVSAGRTVAVFTNGSSGYETARDLIAAGIEVTALVDSRGATNDLQSECAG
;
A
#
# COMPACT_ATOMS: atom_id res chain seq x y z
N LEU A 1 3.07 -19.33 -5.17
CA LEU A 1 3.78 -18.90 -6.38
C LEU A 1 5.15 -19.58 -6.50
N GLU A 2 5.88 -19.77 -5.39
CA GLU A 2 7.20 -20.43 -5.39
C GLU A 2 7.16 -21.92 -5.78
N SER A 3 5.98 -22.53 -5.80
CA SER A 3 5.78 -23.93 -6.17
C SER A 3 5.60 -24.18 -7.69
N PHE A 4 5.63 -23.13 -8.49
CA PHE A 4 5.46 -23.24 -9.94
C PHE A 4 6.80 -23.09 -10.66
N ASP A 5 7.21 -24.08 -11.42
CA ASP A 5 8.49 -24.11 -12.15
C ASP A 5 8.63 -23.01 -13.22
N ASN A 6 7.50 -22.50 -13.70
CA ASN A 6 7.44 -21.45 -14.73
C ASN A 6 7.27 -20.04 -14.16
N VAL A 7 7.38 -19.86 -12.83
CA VAL A 7 7.27 -18.56 -12.14
C VAL A 7 8.59 -18.18 -11.49
N THR A 8 9.11 -17.01 -11.85
CA THR A 8 10.27 -16.43 -11.20
C THR A 8 9.84 -15.26 -10.31
N LEU A 9 9.99 -15.41 -9.00
CA LEU A 9 9.67 -14.38 -8.02
C LEU A 9 10.93 -13.57 -7.68
N MET A 10 10.99 -12.34 -8.15
CA MET A 10 12.10 -11.42 -7.90
C MET A 10 11.82 -10.58 -6.65
N ARG A 11 12.23 -11.08 -5.48
CA ARG A 11 12.08 -10.38 -4.21
C ARG A 11 13.01 -9.18 -4.12
N ARG A 12 12.62 -8.14 -3.37
CA ARG A 12 13.41 -6.91 -3.16
C ARG A 12 13.86 -6.25 -4.46
N THR A 13 13.05 -6.39 -5.52
CA THR A 13 13.31 -5.88 -6.84
C THR A 13 12.31 -4.79 -7.16
N THR A 14 12.80 -3.63 -7.58
CA THR A 14 11.99 -2.49 -7.98
C THR A 14 12.16 -2.26 -9.48
N VAL A 15 11.07 -2.28 -10.22
CA VAL A 15 11.06 -1.83 -11.61
C VAL A 15 11.07 -0.30 -11.61
N PHE A 16 12.07 0.30 -12.23
CA PHE A 16 12.26 1.75 -12.26
C PHE A 16 12.00 2.37 -13.64
N GLY A 17 11.85 1.57 -14.68
CA GLY A 17 11.62 2.08 -16.02
C GLY A 17 10.94 1.07 -16.92
N TRP A 18 10.12 1.59 -17.82
CA TRP A 18 9.54 0.89 -18.97
C TRP A 18 9.97 1.61 -20.22
N TYR A 19 10.59 0.90 -21.13
CA TYR A 19 11.19 1.39 -22.36
C TYR A 19 10.53 0.76 -23.57
N ASP A 20 10.94 1.21 -24.76
CA ASP A 20 10.46 0.66 -26.02
C ASP A 20 10.64 -0.87 -26.10
N ASP A 21 9.88 -1.51 -26.98
CA ASP A 21 9.89 -2.95 -27.19
C ASP A 21 9.60 -3.80 -25.94
N MET A 22 8.77 -3.29 -25.02
CA MET A 22 8.41 -3.98 -23.77
C MET A 22 9.64 -4.39 -22.94
N VAL A 23 10.64 -3.53 -22.91
CA VAL A 23 11.83 -3.70 -22.07
C VAL A 23 11.63 -2.96 -20.75
N PHE A 24 11.92 -3.63 -19.64
CA PHE A 24 11.84 -3.08 -18.29
C PHE A 24 13.22 -3.06 -17.66
N GLY A 25 13.54 -1.95 -16.98
CA GLY A 25 14.69 -1.84 -16.10
C GLY A 25 14.26 -2.13 -14.66
N ALA A 26 14.99 -3.01 -13.99
CA ALA A 26 14.73 -3.30 -12.58
C ALA A 26 16.03 -3.35 -11.77
N VAL A 27 15.97 -2.94 -10.51
CA VAL A 27 17.07 -3.04 -9.56
C VAL A 27 16.70 -3.99 -8.42
N GLU A 28 17.51 -5.03 -8.28
CA GLU A 28 17.42 -6.00 -7.18
C GLU A 28 18.41 -5.60 -6.08
N ARG A 29 17.92 -5.48 -4.84
CA ARG A 29 18.75 -5.25 -3.65
C ARG A 29 19.23 -6.59 -3.10
N VAL A 30 20.41 -7.05 -3.56
CA VAL A 30 20.91 -8.38 -3.23
C VAL A 30 21.39 -8.44 -1.77
N GLN A 31 22.15 -7.45 -1.31
CA GLN A 31 22.76 -7.47 0.01
C GLN A 31 22.50 -6.23 0.88
N LYS A 32 21.78 -5.21 0.42
CA LYS A 32 21.50 -3.98 1.20
C LYS A 32 20.77 -4.24 2.53
N HIS A 33 20.12 -5.39 2.67
CA HIS A 33 19.36 -5.77 3.85
C HIS A 33 20.12 -6.75 4.77
N VAL A 34 21.34 -7.10 4.41
CA VAL A 34 22.15 -8.08 5.13
C VAL A 34 23.16 -7.35 6.00
N SER A 35 23.23 -7.69 7.28
CA SER A 35 24.16 -7.08 8.24
C SER A 35 25.61 -7.45 7.98
N ALA A 36 25.88 -8.62 7.39
CA ALA A 36 27.20 -9.10 7.01
C ALA A 36 27.21 -9.49 5.52
N PRO A 37 27.42 -8.52 4.60
CA PRO A 37 27.45 -8.79 3.18
C PRO A 37 28.65 -9.63 2.78
N SER A 38 28.45 -10.57 1.85
CA SER A 38 29.51 -11.41 1.28
C SER A 38 30.29 -10.62 0.21
N PRO A 39 31.62 -10.67 0.19
CA PRO A 39 32.42 -10.00 -0.83
C PRO A 39 32.20 -10.58 -2.25
N ASP A 40 31.75 -11.83 -2.34
CA ASP A 40 31.55 -12.50 -3.62
C ASP A 40 30.20 -12.22 -4.29
N LYS A 41 29.34 -11.44 -3.64
CA LYS A 41 28.03 -11.08 -4.18
C LYS A 41 27.91 -9.57 -4.41
N PRO A 42 27.21 -9.14 -5.46
CA PRO A 42 26.96 -7.72 -5.67
C PRO A 42 26.03 -7.15 -4.59
N VAL A 43 26.16 -5.88 -4.26
CA VAL A 43 25.25 -5.17 -3.36
C VAL A 43 23.88 -5.02 -4.01
N GLU A 44 23.88 -4.67 -5.29
CA GLU A 44 22.70 -4.55 -6.14
C GLU A 44 22.96 -5.20 -7.50
N ARG A 45 21.89 -5.60 -8.16
CA ARG A 45 21.91 -6.12 -9.52
C ARG A 45 20.89 -5.37 -10.37
N ILE A 46 21.33 -4.93 -11.53
CA ILE A 46 20.42 -4.34 -12.54
C ILE A 46 19.97 -5.45 -13.47
N TRP A 47 18.66 -5.50 -13.69
CA TRP A 47 18.02 -6.40 -14.62
C TRP A 47 17.50 -5.62 -15.82
N ARG A 48 17.73 -6.16 -17.01
CA ARG A 48 17.03 -5.79 -18.23
C ARG A 48 16.09 -6.92 -18.59
N ILE A 49 14.79 -6.68 -18.49
CA ILE A 49 13.75 -7.69 -18.67
C ILE A 49 13.01 -7.36 -19.95
N ALA A 50 13.11 -8.23 -20.97
CA ALA A 50 12.29 -8.15 -22.15
C ALA A 50 11.06 -9.05 -21.99
N ALA A 51 9.86 -8.49 -22.11
CA ALA A 51 8.62 -9.20 -21.90
C ALA A 51 7.73 -9.14 -23.15
N ARG A 52 6.92 -10.16 -23.37
CA ARG A 52 5.88 -10.14 -24.41
C ARG A 52 4.62 -9.42 -23.94
N ARG A 53 4.35 -9.45 -22.65
CA ARG A 53 3.20 -8.81 -21.99
C ARG A 53 3.62 -8.39 -20.60
N ALA A 54 3.02 -7.33 -20.09
CA ALA A 54 3.21 -6.86 -18.73
C ALA A 54 1.84 -6.62 -18.08
N ILE A 55 1.75 -6.91 -16.79
CA ILE A 55 0.61 -6.58 -15.96
C ILE A 55 1.10 -5.64 -14.87
N LEU A 56 0.54 -4.43 -14.83
CA LEU A 56 0.81 -3.47 -13.78
C LEU A 56 -0.16 -3.71 -12.62
N ALA A 57 0.38 -4.15 -11.51
CA ALA A 57 -0.35 -4.39 -10.27
C ALA A 57 0.32 -3.65 -9.10
N SER A 58 0.77 -2.41 -9.35
CA SER A 58 1.55 -1.59 -8.41
C SER A 58 0.71 -0.94 -7.31
N GLY A 59 -0.61 -1.09 -7.37
CA GLY A 59 -1.53 -0.40 -6.48
C GLY A 59 -1.74 1.06 -6.87
N ALA A 60 -2.27 1.84 -5.95
CA ALA A 60 -2.52 3.27 -6.10
C ALA A 60 -2.11 4.00 -4.83
N GLU A 61 -1.61 5.22 -5.00
CA GLU A 61 -1.33 6.12 -3.88
C GLU A 61 -2.55 7.01 -3.64
N GLU A 62 -2.93 7.14 -2.38
CA GLU A 62 -3.97 8.07 -1.97
C GLU A 62 -3.48 9.52 -2.10
N ARG A 63 -4.35 10.37 -2.62
CA ARG A 63 -4.13 11.81 -2.62
C ARG A 63 -4.79 12.42 -1.39
N PRO A 64 -4.07 13.22 -0.58
CA PRO A 64 -4.68 13.98 0.50
C PRO A 64 -5.77 14.91 -0.03
N LEU A 65 -6.87 14.99 0.68
CA LEU A 65 -7.92 15.96 0.38
C LEU A 65 -7.46 17.36 0.76
N VAL A 66 -7.83 18.34 -0.06
CA VAL A 66 -7.52 19.75 0.17
C VAL A 66 -8.69 20.40 0.91
N PHE A 67 -8.46 20.74 2.19
CA PHE A 67 -9.40 21.50 3.03
C PHE A 67 -8.63 22.32 4.04
N GLY A 68 -9.29 23.29 4.68
CA GLY A 68 -8.64 24.15 5.66
C GLY A 68 -8.09 23.36 6.84
N GLY A 69 -6.77 23.44 7.07
CA GLY A 69 -6.07 22.75 8.16
C GLY A 69 -5.78 21.27 7.89
N ASN A 70 -5.76 20.82 6.65
CA ASN A 70 -5.40 19.45 6.30
C ASN A 70 -3.92 19.10 6.58
N ASP A 71 -3.11 20.08 6.94
CA ASP A 71 -1.71 19.97 7.37
C ASP A 71 -1.54 19.81 8.88
N ARG A 72 -2.64 19.80 9.65
CA ARG A 72 -2.57 19.64 11.10
C ARG A 72 -2.15 18.22 11.48
N PRO A 73 -1.38 18.07 12.57
CA PRO A 73 -1.10 16.76 13.16
C PRO A 73 -2.39 15.97 13.41
N GLY A 74 -2.40 14.70 12.98
CA GLY A 74 -3.58 13.84 13.07
C GLY A 74 -4.41 13.77 11.79
N VAL A 75 -4.20 14.67 10.83
CA VAL A 75 -4.76 14.51 9.48
C VAL A 75 -3.83 13.65 8.64
N MET A 76 -4.31 12.47 8.24
CA MET A 76 -3.50 11.45 7.56
C MET A 76 -4.32 10.80 6.45
N THR A 77 -3.65 10.26 5.43
CA THR A 77 -4.30 9.37 4.46
C THR A 77 -4.72 8.06 5.12
N ALA A 78 -5.83 7.47 4.71
CA ALA A 78 -6.35 6.23 5.29
C ALA A 78 -5.36 5.06 5.15
N SER A 79 -4.66 4.97 4.00
CA SER A 79 -3.60 3.98 3.78
C SER A 79 -2.42 4.14 4.73
N ALA A 80 -2.04 5.37 5.10
CA ALA A 80 -0.99 5.61 6.08
C ALA A 80 -1.43 5.13 7.48
N VAL A 81 -2.63 5.49 7.91
CA VAL A 81 -3.21 5.04 9.19
C VAL A 81 -3.26 3.51 9.26
N ARG A 82 -3.77 2.86 8.21
CA ARG A 82 -3.82 1.39 8.11
C ARG A 82 -2.44 0.76 8.14
N THR A 83 -1.45 1.35 7.48
CA THR A 83 -0.06 0.88 7.48
C THR A 83 0.54 0.97 8.88
N TYR A 84 0.37 2.09 9.59
CA TYR A 84 0.82 2.23 10.98
C TYR A 84 0.20 1.17 11.88
N LEU A 85 -1.11 0.95 11.75
CA LEU A 85 -1.83 -0.02 12.54
C LEU A 85 -1.38 -1.45 12.26
N THR A 86 -1.43 -1.89 11.00
CA THR A 86 -1.25 -3.30 10.62
C THR A 86 0.23 -3.72 10.57
N ARG A 87 1.11 -2.82 10.17
CA ARG A 87 2.53 -3.14 10.01
C ARG A 87 3.37 -2.83 11.25
N TYR A 88 3.02 -1.77 11.97
CA TYR A 88 3.81 -1.29 13.10
C TYR A 88 3.10 -1.42 14.44
N GLY A 89 1.83 -1.79 14.46
CA GLY A 89 1.03 -1.90 15.68
C GLY A 89 0.81 -0.55 16.38
N VAL A 90 0.84 0.55 15.61
CA VAL A 90 0.73 1.92 16.12
C VAL A 90 -0.62 2.52 15.73
N SER A 91 -1.36 3.03 16.69
CA SER A 91 -2.60 3.79 16.45
C SER A 91 -2.30 5.25 16.15
N ALA A 92 -2.96 5.81 15.13
CA ALA A 92 -2.91 7.24 14.82
C ALA A 92 -3.65 8.13 15.84
N GLY A 93 -4.50 7.52 16.68
CA GLY A 93 -5.30 8.19 17.70
C GLY A 93 -6.21 7.20 18.40
N ARG A 94 -6.92 7.65 19.45
CA ARG A 94 -7.92 6.84 20.18
C ARG A 94 -9.30 6.93 19.54
N THR A 95 -9.58 8.06 18.92
CA THR A 95 -10.84 8.36 18.20
C THR A 95 -10.48 8.87 16.82
N VAL A 96 -11.14 8.34 15.81
CA VAL A 96 -10.85 8.63 14.40
C VAL A 96 -12.15 8.91 13.65
N ALA A 97 -12.15 9.93 12.79
CA ALA A 97 -13.15 10.13 11.77
C ALA A 97 -12.54 9.79 10.40
N VAL A 98 -13.27 9.04 9.58
CA VAL A 98 -12.83 8.64 8.24
C VAL A 98 -13.65 9.42 7.20
N PHE A 99 -12.97 10.12 6.31
CA PHE A 99 -13.58 10.70 5.12
C PHE A 99 -13.09 9.95 3.88
N THR A 100 -13.98 9.53 3.01
CA THR A 100 -13.62 8.72 1.85
C THR A 100 -14.46 9.04 0.62
N ASN A 101 -13.94 8.69 -0.53
CA ASN A 101 -14.65 8.60 -1.80
C ASN A 101 -14.53 7.21 -2.44
N GLY A 102 -14.14 6.19 -1.66
CA GLY A 102 -13.88 4.84 -2.14
C GLY A 102 -14.10 3.79 -1.05
N SER A 103 -14.14 2.53 -1.47
CA SER A 103 -14.37 1.39 -0.57
C SER A 103 -13.22 1.13 0.41
N SER A 104 -12.00 1.58 0.09
CA SER A 104 -10.83 1.46 0.97
C SER A 104 -10.97 2.18 2.31
N GLY A 105 -11.79 3.26 2.36
CA GLY A 105 -12.11 3.94 3.62
C GLY A 105 -12.89 3.05 4.59
N TYR A 106 -13.81 2.24 4.09
CA TYR A 106 -14.57 1.27 4.89
C TYR A 106 -13.67 0.15 5.43
N GLU A 107 -12.74 -0.35 4.62
CA GLU A 107 -11.76 -1.33 5.07
C GLU A 107 -10.88 -0.76 6.19
N THR A 108 -10.45 0.49 6.06
CA THR A 108 -9.68 1.18 7.10
C THR A 108 -10.49 1.33 8.38
N ALA A 109 -11.76 1.72 8.30
CA ALA A 109 -12.64 1.83 9.46
C ALA A 109 -12.81 0.47 10.16
N ARG A 110 -13.02 -0.62 9.42
CA ARG A 110 -13.10 -1.98 9.98
C ARG A 110 -11.82 -2.40 10.69
N ASP A 111 -10.66 -2.16 10.09
CA ASP A 111 -9.38 -2.49 10.72
C ASP A 111 -9.15 -1.69 12.01
N LEU A 112 -9.57 -0.42 12.06
CA LEU A 112 -9.51 0.43 13.25
C LEU A 112 -10.42 -0.11 14.36
N ILE A 113 -11.68 -0.42 14.04
CA ILE A 113 -12.65 -0.98 14.99
C ILE A 113 -12.16 -2.33 15.53
N ALA A 114 -11.65 -3.20 14.68
CA ALA A 114 -11.09 -4.49 15.07
C ALA A 114 -9.89 -4.34 16.02
N ALA A 115 -9.15 -3.24 15.92
CA ALA A 115 -8.05 -2.90 16.82
C ALA A 115 -8.50 -2.15 18.11
N GLY A 116 -9.80 -2.00 18.33
CA GLY A 116 -10.35 -1.32 19.50
C GLY A 116 -10.28 0.22 19.45
N ILE A 117 -10.13 0.78 18.26
CA ILE A 117 -10.09 2.24 18.05
C ILE A 117 -11.51 2.71 17.72
N GLU A 118 -11.95 3.77 18.39
CA GLU A 118 -13.28 4.33 18.16
C GLU A 118 -13.32 5.09 16.81
N VAL A 119 -14.20 4.65 15.92
CA VAL A 119 -14.52 5.37 14.68
C VAL A 119 -15.78 6.20 14.92
N THR A 120 -15.64 7.49 15.15
CA THR A 120 -16.74 8.39 15.49
C THR A 120 -17.58 8.79 14.28
N ALA A 121 -17.00 8.77 13.10
CA ALA A 121 -17.71 9.07 11.86
C ALA A 121 -17.02 8.44 10.66
N LEU A 122 -17.84 7.99 9.70
CA LEU A 122 -17.41 7.61 8.37
C LEU A 122 -18.25 8.41 7.38
N VAL A 123 -17.60 9.28 6.63
CA VAL A 123 -18.24 10.16 5.65
C VAL A 123 -17.79 9.75 4.25
N ASP A 124 -18.72 9.29 3.43
CA ASP A 124 -18.50 8.97 2.04
C ASP A 124 -19.06 10.07 1.14
N SER A 125 -18.22 10.66 0.29
CA SER A 125 -18.64 11.69 -0.66
C SER A 125 -19.43 11.16 -1.85
N ARG A 126 -19.46 9.85 -2.05
CA ARG A 126 -20.32 9.21 -3.05
C ARG A 126 -21.75 9.16 -2.52
N GLY A 127 -22.75 9.23 -3.42
CA GLY A 127 -24.14 8.97 -3.03
C GLY A 127 -24.31 7.61 -2.35
N ALA A 128 -25.30 7.49 -1.47
CA ALA A 128 -25.56 6.27 -0.70
C ALA A 128 -25.60 5.03 -1.60
N THR A 129 -24.61 4.17 -1.47
CA THR A 129 -24.62 2.80 -2.02
C THR A 129 -25.08 1.89 -0.90
N ASN A 130 -26.29 1.36 -1.05
CA ASN A 130 -26.97 0.55 0.00
C ASN A 130 -26.21 -0.70 0.46
N ASP A 131 -25.19 -1.15 -0.30
CA ASP A 131 -24.53 -2.43 -0.05
C ASP A 131 -23.37 -2.34 0.97
N LEU A 132 -22.82 -1.16 1.23
CA LEU A 132 -21.63 -1.03 2.10
C LEU A 132 -21.96 -0.49 3.51
N GLN A 133 -23.12 0.15 3.68
CA GLN A 133 -23.53 0.66 4.99
C GLN A 133 -23.98 -0.45 5.95
N SER A 134 -24.47 -1.56 5.42
CA SER A 134 -24.91 -2.71 6.23
C SER A 134 -23.75 -3.52 6.81
N GLU A 135 -22.58 -3.50 6.19
CA GLU A 135 -21.42 -4.27 6.64
C GLU A 135 -20.62 -3.61 7.79
N CYS A 136 -20.82 -2.31 8.04
CA CYS A 136 -20.16 -1.60 9.15
C CYS A 136 -21.02 -1.48 10.41
N ALA A 137 -22.28 -1.93 10.37
CA ALA A 137 -23.24 -1.79 11.48
C ALA A 137 -23.43 -3.07 12.32
N GLY A 138 -22.60 -4.09 12.09
CA GLY A 138 -22.66 -5.39 12.80
C GLY A 138 -21.59 -5.54 13.87
#